data_f3c75d424155129472064543ac8208f4
#
_entry.id   f3c75d424155129472064543ac8208f4
#
_cell.length_a   1.000
_cell.length_b   1.000
_cell.length_c   1.000
_cell.angle_alpha   90.00
_cell.angle_beta   90.00
_cell.angle_gamma   90.00
#
_symmetry.space_group_name_H-M   'P 1'
#
loop_
_entity.id
_entity.type
_entity.pdbx_description
1 polymer ?
#
loop_
_entity_poly.entity_id
_entity_poly.type
_entity_poly.pdbx_seq_one_letter_code
_entity_poly.pdbx_strand_id
1 'polypeptide(L)'
;MIGMTQSVDTLVILGASGDLTSRLLLPAIGQLLTGQPDRAFTLIGSSSDDLDDDAWRSLVKKSFATVDAKGKAVDRLLKETRYIKGDATSADDLKKLLAEAKGVPALYFALPPAVTAKACDALGTFDLPEGLTLALEKPFGTDRESAIRLNEQLARLVPEDQIHRVDHFLGRSSVLN
;
A
#
# COMPACT_ATOMS: atom_id res chain seq x y z
N MET A 1 12.63 -22.61 -12.50
CA MET A 1 11.75 -22.48 -11.38
C MET A 1 11.08 -21.12 -11.36
N ILE A 2 9.83 -21.15 -11.16
CA ILE A 2 9.09 -19.92 -11.06
C ILE A 2 9.61 -19.16 -9.85
N GLY A 3 10.08 -17.95 -10.08
CA GLY A 3 10.54 -17.11 -9.00
C GLY A 3 9.47 -17.02 -7.93
N MET A 4 9.77 -17.44 -6.74
CA MET A 4 8.86 -17.24 -5.64
C MET A 4 8.81 -15.76 -5.35
N THR A 5 7.65 -15.16 -5.59
CA THR A 5 7.40 -13.82 -5.12
C THR A 5 7.58 -13.85 -3.61
N GLN A 6 8.47 -13.03 -3.09
CA GLN A 6 8.63 -12.91 -1.66
C GLN A 6 7.30 -12.45 -1.06
N SER A 7 6.89 -13.08 0.02
CA SER A 7 5.70 -12.66 0.76
C SER A 7 5.93 -11.26 1.30
N VAL A 8 4.92 -10.41 1.19
CA VAL A 8 4.95 -9.07 1.76
C VAL A 8 4.82 -9.16 3.28
N ASP A 9 5.76 -8.55 3.98
CA ASP A 9 5.75 -8.50 5.45
C ASP A 9 5.07 -7.23 5.97
N THR A 10 5.15 -6.15 5.21
CA THR A 10 4.55 -4.87 5.58
C THR A 10 3.89 -4.22 4.37
N LEU A 11 2.62 -3.92 4.49
CA LEU A 11 1.88 -3.15 3.48
C LEU A 11 1.79 -1.71 3.94
N VAL A 12 2.28 -0.79 3.13
CA VAL A 12 2.18 0.65 3.39
C VAL A 12 1.21 1.26 2.40
N ILE A 13 0.17 1.90 2.90
CA ILE A 13 -0.81 2.59 2.06
C ILE A 13 -0.51 4.08 2.06
N LEU A 14 -0.16 4.62 0.90
CA LEU A 14 -0.05 6.07 0.69
C LEU A 14 -1.43 6.60 0.33
N GLY A 15 -1.85 7.67 0.97
CA GLY A 15 -3.22 8.17 0.83
C GLY A 15 -4.19 7.46 1.76
N ALA A 16 -3.71 7.02 2.91
CA ALA A 16 -4.44 6.16 3.84
C ALA A 16 -5.74 6.77 4.36
N SER A 17 -5.84 8.08 4.44
CA SER A 17 -7.04 8.77 4.93
C SER A 17 -8.10 9.00 3.86
N GLY A 18 -7.83 8.60 2.61
CA GLY A 18 -8.74 8.85 1.50
C GLY A 18 -9.86 7.82 1.37
N ASP A 19 -10.84 8.14 0.53
CA ASP A 19 -12.01 7.30 0.28
C ASP A 19 -11.65 5.92 -0.28
N LEU A 20 -10.71 5.86 -1.21
CA LEU A 20 -10.31 4.60 -1.81
C LEU A 20 -9.85 3.60 -0.74
N THR A 21 -9.05 4.08 0.21
CA THR A 21 -8.55 3.24 1.29
C THR A 21 -9.70 2.72 2.15
N SER A 22 -10.55 3.59 2.65
CA SER A 22 -11.61 3.18 3.59
C SER A 22 -12.72 2.38 2.93
N ARG A 23 -13.03 2.65 1.67
CA ARG A 23 -14.17 2.02 0.98
C ARG A 23 -13.81 0.76 0.22
N LEU A 24 -12.57 0.65 -0.26
CA LEU A 24 -12.16 -0.49 -1.10
C LEU A 24 -11.00 -1.28 -0.50
N LEU A 25 -9.90 -0.61 -0.16
CA LEU A 25 -8.69 -1.33 0.26
C LEU A 25 -8.83 -2.01 1.61
N LEU A 26 -9.26 -1.29 2.62
CA LEU A 26 -9.38 -1.85 3.95
C LEU A 26 -10.42 -2.97 4.03
N PRO A 27 -11.62 -2.82 3.44
CA PRO A 27 -12.56 -3.95 3.40
C PRO A 27 -11.98 -5.17 2.69
N ALA A 28 -11.24 -4.99 1.60
CA ALA A 28 -10.62 -6.10 0.88
C ALA A 28 -9.58 -6.82 1.74
N ILE A 29 -8.77 -6.07 2.49
CA ILE A 29 -7.81 -6.64 3.43
C ILE A 29 -8.54 -7.43 4.53
N GLY A 30 -9.64 -6.88 5.06
CA GLY A 30 -10.45 -7.56 6.06
C GLY A 30 -11.01 -8.89 5.56
N GLN A 31 -11.49 -8.92 4.31
CA GLN A 31 -11.98 -10.16 3.69
C GLN A 31 -10.85 -11.17 3.50
N LEU A 32 -9.70 -10.71 3.03
CA LEU A 32 -8.54 -11.57 2.83
C LEU A 32 -8.12 -12.24 4.15
N LEU A 33 -7.99 -11.45 5.21
CA LEU A 33 -7.55 -11.97 6.50
C LEU A 33 -8.60 -12.88 7.15
N THR A 34 -9.87 -12.63 6.93
CA THR A 34 -10.94 -13.50 7.40
C THR A 34 -10.84 -14.88 6.75
N GLY A 35 -10.54 -14.91 5.45
CA GLY A 35 -10.38 -16.16 4.71
C GLY A 35 -9.03 -16.83 4.89
N GLN A 36 -8.03 -16.14 5.42
CA GLN A 36 -6.67 -16.65 5.60
C GLN A 36 -6.17 -16.35 7.02
N PRO A 37 -6.70 -17.05 8.03
CA PRO A 37 -6.39 -16.72 9.43
C PRO A 37 -4.93 -16.91 9.82
N ASP A 38 -4.16 -17.64 9.04
CA ASP A 38 -2.72 -17.84 9.30
C ASP A 38 -1.87 -16.77 8.60
N ARG A 39 -2.48 -15.92 7.79
CA ARG A 39 -1.79 -14.84 7.10
C ARG A 39 -1.37 -13.77 8.08
N ALA A 40 -0.14 -13.30 7.97
CA ALA A 40 0.37 -12.25 8.84
C ALA A 40 1.15 -11.22 8.04
N PHE A 41 0.78 -9.97 8.17
CA PHE A 41 1.56 -8.84 7.70
C PHE A 41 1.19 -7.62 8.54
N THR A 42 2.08 -6.63 8.55
CA THR A 42 1.85 -5.37 9.25
C THR A 42 1.27 -4.36 8.27
N LEU A 43 0.29 -3.60 8.71
CA LEU A 43 -0.31 -2.53 7.93
C LEU A 43 0.12 -1.17 8.48
N ILE A 44 0.68 -0.33 7.61
CA ILE A 44 1.02 1.05 7.95
C ILE A 44 0.22 1.96 7.03
N GLY A 45 -0.57 2.86 7.61
CA GLY A 45 -1.24 3.91 6.85
C GLY A 45 -0.41 5.18 6.88
N SER A 46 -0.38 5.91 5.78
CA SER A 46 0.32 7.20 5.70
C SER A 46 -0.44 8.17 4.82
N SER A 47 -0.53 9.40 5.27
CA SER A 47 -1.03 10.53 4.50
C SER A 47 -0.56 11.82 5.13
N SER A 48 -0.90 12.94 4.51
CA SER A 48 -0.57 14.26 5.08
C SER A 48 -1.50 14.69 6.21
N ASP A 49 -2.59 13.96 6.42
CA ASP A 49 -3.53 14.27 7.49
C ASP A 49 -2.94 13.93 8.86
N ASP A 50 -3.36 14.70 9.86
CA ASP A 50 -2.88 14.56 11.22
C ASP A 50 -3.76 13.56 11.98
N LEU A 51 -3.40 12.29 11.91
CA LEU A 51 -4.07 11.22 12.64
C LEU A 51 -3.09 10.57 13.61
N ASP A 52 -3.59 10.12 14.75
CA ASP A 52 -2.81 9.26 15.64
C ASP A 52 -3.12 7.79 15.36
N ASP A 53 -2.39 6.90 16.01
CA ASP A 53 -2.57 5.46 15.83
C ASP A 53 -3.97 5.00 16.22
N ASP A 54 -4.55 5.59 17.26
CA ASP A 54 -5.89 5.21 17.72
C ASP A 54 -6.97 5.62 16.71
N ALA A 55 -6.87 6.82 16.14
CA ALA A 55 -7.79 7.28 15.09
C ALA A 55 -7.67 6.41 13.84
N TRP A 56 -6.45 6.07 13.45
CA TRP A 56 -6.21 5.18 12.31
C TRP A 56 -6.78 3.79 12.58
N ARG A 57 -6.51 3.22 13.74
CA ARG A 57 -7.00 1.89 14.13
C ARG A 57 -8.53 1.84 14.12
N SER A 58 -9.17 2.91 14.60
CA SER A 58 -10.62 3.02 14.57
C SER A 58 -11.16 3.03 13.15
N LEU A 59 -10.48 3.73 12.24
CA LEU A 59 -10.85 3.77 10.83
C LEU A 59 -10.73 2.38 10.19
N VAL A 60 -9.64 1.66 10.46
CA VAL A 60 -9.44 0.30 9.96
C VAL A 60 -10.53 -0.63 10.51
N LYS A 61 -10.78 -0.56 11.81
CA LYS A 61 -11.81 -1.38 12.47
C LYS A 61 -13.19 -1.14 11.87
N LYS A 62 -13.54 0.12 11.64
CA LYS A 62 -14.82 0.50 11.04
C LYS A 62 -14.95 -0.06 9.63
N SER A 63 -13.89 0.04 8.84
CA SER A 63 -13.87 -0.50 7.47
C SER A 63 -14.00 -2.02 7.46
N PHE A 64 -13.31 -2.70 8.37
CA PHE A 64 -13.40 -4.14 8.53
C PHE A 64 -14.81 -4.59 8.91
N ALA A 65 -15.50 -3.80 9.72
CA ALA A 65 -16.87 -4.10 10.13
C ALA A 65 -17.85 -4.12 8.94
N THR A 66 -17.56 -3.35 7.88
CA THR A 66 -18.45 -3.32 6.70
C THR A 66 -18.50 -4.66 5.97
N VAL A 67 -17.49 -5.51 6.15
CA VAL A 67 -17.41 -6.84 5.52
C VAL A 67 -17.43 -7.96 6.57
N ASP A 68 -17.77 -7.65 7.79
CA ASP A 68 -17.81 -8.59 8.91
C ASP A 68 -16.48 -9.37 9.05
N ALA A 69 -15.37 -8.65 8.92
CA ALA A 69 -14.05 -9.23 9.05
C ALA A 69 -13.80 -9.70 10.48
N LYS A 70 -13.25 -10.89 10.62
CA LYS A 70 -13.04 -11.50 11.94
C LYS A 70 -11.98 -12.59 11.88
N GLY A 71 -11.49 -12.97 13.06
CA GLY A 71 -10.51 -14.03 13.21
C GLY A 71 -9.19 -13.52 13.75
N LYS A 72 -8.28 -14.45 14.00
CA LYS A 72 -7.00 -14.12 14.65
C LYS A 72 -6.10 -13.21 13.78
N ALA A 73 -6.16 -13.36 12.47
CA ALA A 73 -5.36 -12.51 11.58
C ALA A 73 -5.87 -11.06 11.62
N VAL A 74 -7.19 -10.88 11.65
CA VAL A 74 -7.81 -9.56 11.75
C VAL A 74 -7.45 -8.91 13.10
N ASP A 75 -7.59 -9.64 14.18
CA ASP A 75 -7.29 -9.13 15.53
C ASP A 75 -5.83 -8.71 15.64
N ARG A 76 -4.93 -9.51 15.08
CA ARG A 76 -3.50 -9.24 15.08
C ARG A 76 -3.17 -7.97 14.30
N LEU A 77 -3.72 -7.84 13.09
CA LEU A 77 -3.48 -6.65 12.26
C LEU A 77 -3.99 -5.40 12.98
N LEU A 78 -5.19 -5.46 13.56
CA LEU A 78 -5.76 -4.32 14.27
C LEU A 78 -4.91 -3.91 15.48
N LYS A 79 -4.30 -4.87 16.14
CA LYS A 79 -3.44 -4.59 17.30
C LYS A 79 -2.12 -3.93 16.89
N GLU A 80 -1.56 -4.36 15.76
CA GLU A 80 -0.21 -3.96 15.34
C GLU A 80 -0.19 -2.79 14.35
N THR A 81 -1.32 -2.44 13.74
CA THR A 81 -1.36 -1.39 12.72
C THR A 81 -0.99 -0.02 13.27
N ARG A 82 -0.30 0.77 12.44
CA ARG A 82 0.17 2.10 12.81
C ARG A 82 -0.11 3.10 11.70
N TYR A 83 -0.09 4.37 12.07
CA TYR A 83 -0.20 5.48 11.13
C TYR A 83 1.04 6.36 11.24
N ILE A 84 1.58 6.73 10.09
CA ILE A 84 2.75 7.63 10.03
C ILE A 84 2.38 8.79 9.11
N LYS A 85 2.29 9.98 9.69
CA LYS A 85 2.03 11.20 8.90
C LYS A 85 3.22 11.49 8.00
N GLY A 86 2.96 11.80 6.74
CA GLY A 86 4.01 12.17 5.80
C GLY A 86 3.44 12.63 4.48
N ASP A 87 4.27 13.36 3.75
CA ASP A 87 3.95 13.82 2.40
C ASP A 87 4.49 12.80 1.40
N ALA A 88 3.60 12.18 0.63
CA ALA A 88 3.98 11.17 -0.36
C ALA A 88 4.86 11.72 -1.49
N THR A 89 4.95 13.05 -1.63
CA THR A 89 5.81 13.68 -2.63
C THR A 89 7.17 14.12 -2.05
N SER A 90 7.40 13.89 -0.76
CA SER A 90 8.66 14.23 -0.08
C SER A 90 9.55 13.01 0.00
N ALA A 91 10.75 13.10 -0.56
CA ALA A 91 11.74 12.01 -0.51
C ALA A 91 12.12 11.67 0.93
N ASP A 92 12.32 12.70 1.77
CA ASP A 92 12.67 12.50 3.18
C ASP A 92 11.57 11.74 3.93
N ASP A 93 10.31 12.12 3.71
CA ASP A 93 9.17 11.45 4.36
C ASP A 93 9.03 10.01 3.90
N LEU A 94 9.17 9.77 2.59
CA LEU A 94 9.10 8.41 2.04
C LEU A 94 10.23 7.54 2.56
N LYS A 95 11.42 8.09 2.67
CA LYS A 95 12.58 7.37 3.19
C LYS A 95 12.36 6.96 4.65
N LYS A 96 11.85 7.86 5.47
CA LYS A 96 11.54 7.59 6.88
C LYS A 96 10.43 6.54 6.99
N LEU A 97 9.40 6.65 6.14
CA LEU A 97 8.28 5.73 6.12
C LEU A 97 8.73 4.31 5.78
N LEU A 98 9.54 4.17 4.74
CA LEU A 98 10.06 2.86 4.33
C LEU A 98 11.01 2.26 5.37
N ALA A 99 11.74 3.11 6.10
CA ALA A 99 12.60 2.63 7.18
C ALA A 99 11.80 1.98 8.33
N GLU A 100 10.54 2.35 8.48
CA GLU A 100 9.65 1.77 9.49
C GLU A 100 8.99 0.46 9.02
N ALA A 101 9.07 0.16 7.74
CA ALA A 101 8.49 -1.07 7.19
C ALA A 101 9.48 -2.22 7.38
N LYS A 102 9.13 -3.15 8.24
CA LYS A 102 9.98 -4.32 8.53
C LYS A 102 9.79 -5.38 7.47
N GLY A 103 10.87 -6.08 7.14
CA GLY A 103 10.85 -7.17 6.16
C GLY A 103 10.66 -6.66 4.74
N VAL A 104 9.94 -7.43 3.93
CA VAL A 104 9.65 -7.09 2.53
C VAL A 104 8.46 -6.12 2.46
N PRO A 105 8.67 -4.86 2.04
CA PRO A 105 7.59 -3.89 2.00
C PRO A 105 6.85 -3.89 0.67
N ALA A 106 5.59 -3.49 0.72
CA ALA A 106 4.80 -3.13 -0.45
C ALA A 106 4.24 -1.73 -0.24
N LEU A 107 4.36 -0.88 -1.24
CA LEU A 107 3.74 0.44 -1.26
C LEU A 107 2.50 0.39 -2.14
N TYR A 108 1.37 0.76 -1.59
CA TYR A 108 0.13 0.91 -2.34
C TYR A 108 -0.19 2.38 -2.54
N PHE A 109 -0.29 2.81 -3.79
CA PHE A 109 -0.54 4.21 -4.15
C PHE A 109 -2.05 4.45 -4.23
N ALA A 110 -2.66 4.79 -3.12
CA ALA A 110 -4.07 5.20 -3.08
C ALA A 110 -4.15 6.73 -3.27
N LEU A 111 -3.55 7.20 -4.35
CA LEU A 111 -3.32 8.61 -4.65
C LEU A 111 -3.81 8.95 -6.05
N PRO A 112 -4.17 10.22 -6.32
CA PRO A 112 -4.43 10.65 -7.69
C PRO A 112 -3.19 10.45 -8.59
N PRO A 113 -3.38 10.24 -9.90
CA PRO A 113 -2.25 9.97 -10.81
C PRO A 113 -1.13 11.00 -10.76
N ALA A 114 -1.47 12.29 -10.67
CA ALA A 114 -0.45 13.34 -10.63
C ALA A 114 0.39 13.26 -9.36
N VAL A 115 -0.21 12.92 -8.22
CA VAL A 115 0.50 12.76 -6.96
C VAL A 115 1.35 11.48 -6.99
N THR A 116 0.82 10.41 -7.56
CA THR A 116 1.58 9.17 -7.74
C THR A 116 2.84 9.41 -8.56
N ALA A 117 2.76 10.19 -9.64
CA ALA A 117 3.93 10.52 -10.45
C ALA A 117 4.99 11.26 -9.64
N LYS A 118 4.57 12.23 -8.82
CA LYS A 118 5.49 12.97 -7.95
C LYS A 118 6.12 12.07 -6.88
N ALA A 119 5.32 11.16 -6.32
CA ALA A 119 5.82 10.19 -5.36
C ALA A 119 6.88 9.27 -6.00
N CYS A 120 6.66 8.84 -7.23
CA CYS A 120 7.64 8.04 -7.96
C CYS A 120 8.92 8.82 -8.22
N ASP A 121 8.83 10.10 -8.56
CA ASP A 121 10.02 10.94 -8.72
C ASP A 121 10.82 11.00 -7.40
N ALA A 122 10.12 11.19 -6.29
CA ALA A 122 10.76 11.24 -4.97
C ALA A 122 11.42 9.90 -4.61
N LEU A 123 10.75 8.79 -4.91
CA LEU A 123 11.30 7.45 -4.65
C LEU A 123 12.58 7.19 -5.45
N GLY A 124 12.73 7.80 -6.60
CA GLY A 124 13.91 7.65 -7.45
C GLY A 124 15.15 8.38 -6.95
N THR A 125 15.06 9.15 -5.87
CA THR A 125 16.16 9.98 -5.36
C THR A 125 16.96 9.33 -4.23
N PHE A 126 16.56 8.14 -3.77
CA PHE A 126 17.28 7.44 -2.71
C PHE A 126 17.21 5.92 -2.95
N ASP A 127 18.03 5.18 -2.23
CA ASP A 127 18.07 3.72 -2.37
C ASP A 127 16.81 3.08 -1.76
N LEU A 128 16.13 2.27 -2.54
CA LEU A 128 14.90 1.61 -2.11
C LEU A 128 15.20 0.28 -1.43
N PRO A 129 14.35 -0.16 -0.48
CA PRO A 129 14.52 -1.46 0.15
C PRO A 129 14.48 -2.59 -0.86
N GLU A 130 15.30 -3.60 -0.64
CA GLU A 130 15.29 -4.79 -1.48
C GLU A 130 13.95 -5.51 -1.39
N GLY A 131 13.44 -5.95 -2.53
CA GLY A 131 12.16 -6.64 -2.59
C GLY A 131 10.93 -5.74 -2.55
N LEU A 132 11.13 -4.42 -2.56
CA LEU A 132 10.00 -3.47 -2.54
C LEU A 132 9.05 -3.74 -3.70
N THR A 133 7.78 -3.90 -3.38
CA THR A 133 6.70 -4.06 -4.36
C THR A 133 5.90 -2.77 -4.43
N LEU A 134 5.55 -2.37 -5.65
CA LEU A 134 4.72 -1.20 -5.89
C LEU A 134 3.37 -1.64 -6.43
N ALA A 135 2.29 -1.09 -5.90
CA ALA A 135 0.93 -1.42 -6.35
C ALA A 135 0.17 -0.14 -6.65
N LEU A 136 -0.45 -0.11 -7.82
CA LEU A 136 -1.18 1.07 -8.31
C LEU A 136 -2.55 0.68 -8.83
N GLU A 137 -3.52 1.57 -8.63
CA GLU A 137 -4.86 1.46 -9.19
C GLU A 137 -4.96 2.26 -10.48
N LYS A 138 -5.82 1.83 -11.39
CA LYS A 138 -6.19 2.64 -12.55
C LYS A 138 -7.00 3.85 -12.11
N PRO A 139 -6.91 4.99 -12.79
CA PRO A 139 -6.09 5.23 -14.00
C PRO A 139 -4.62 5.50 -13.65
N PHE A 140 -3.73 5.06 -14.53
CA PHE A 140 -2.28 5.21 -14.32
C PHE A 140 -1.76 6.58 -14.77
N GLY A 141 -2.63 7.40 -15.33
CA GLY A 141 -2.33 8.76 -15.76
C GLY A 141 -3.60 9.44 -16.18
N THR A 142 -3.51 10.73 -16.55
CA THR A 142 -4.65 11.50 -17.02
C THR A 142 -4.86 11.38 -18.53
N ASP A 143 -3.81 10.92 -19.24
CA ASP A 143 -3.84 10.66 -20.68
C ASP A 143 -2.79 9.58 -21.01
N ARG A 144 -2.69 9.24 -22.30
CA ARG A 144 -1.76 8.21 -22.75
C ARG A 144 -0.31 8.58 -22.45
N GLU A 145 0.04 9.83 -22.69
CA GLU A 145 1.40 10.31 -22.49
C GLU A 145 1.85 10.25 -21.06
N SER A 146 1.00 10.69 -20.13
CA SER A 146 1.30 10.60 -18.70
C SER A 146 1.35 9.17 -18.20
N ALA A 147 0.53 8.27 -18.77
CA ALA A 147 0.57 6.85 -18.42
C ALA A 147 1.89 6.22 -18.86
N ILE A 148 2.38 6.56 -20.04
CA ILE A 148 3.68 6.08 -20.55
C ILE A 148 4.81 6.57 -19.64
N ARG A 149 4.80 7.85 -19.28
CA ARG A 149 5.81 8.41 -18.39
C ARG A 149 5.82 7.72 -17.03
N LEU A 150 4.66 7.45 -16.49
CA LEU A 150 4.57 6.75 -15.20
C LEU A 150 5.15 5.33 -15.30
N ASN A 151 4.84 4.61 -16.37
CA ASN A 151 5.42 3.29 -16.60
C ASN A 151 6.95 3.34 -16.67
N GLU A 152 7.50 4.35 -17.32
CA GLU A 152 8.95 4.53 -17.40
C GLU A 152 9.55 4.82 -16.03
N GLN A 153 8.88 5.65 -15.22
CA GLN A 153 9.32 5.94 -13.86
C GLN A 153 9.33 4.67 -13.00
N LEU A 154 8.26 3.89 -13.07
CA LEU A 154 8.14 2.65 -12.30
C LEU A 154 9.23 1.64 -12.67
N ALA A 155 9.52 1.52 -13.97
CA ALA A 155 10.55 0.60 -14.45
C ALA A 155 11.95 0.95 -13.97
N ARG A 156 12.20 2.20 -13.61
CA ARG A 156 13.47 2.64 -13.04
C ARG A 156 13.57 2.37 -11.54
N LEU A 157 12.43 2.18 -10.88
CA LEU A 157 12.40 2.03 -9.42
C LEU A 157 12.61 0.58 -8.98
N VAL A 158 11.88 -0.36 -9.60
CA VAL A 158 11.92 -1.77 -9.23
C VAL A 158 11.75 -2.62 -10.49
N PRO A 159 12.13 -3.92 -10.44
CA PRO A 159 11.87 -4.85 -11.54
C PRO A 159 10.38 -4.98 -11.84
N GLU A 160 10.04 -5.33 -13.08
CA GLU A 160 8.64 -5.41 -13.53
C GLU A 160 7.81 -6.40 -12.73
N ASP A 161 8.40 -7.50 -12.26
CA ASP A 161 7.69 -8.48 -11.44
C ASP A 161 7.36 -7.97 -10.02
N GLN A 162 7.88 -6.80 -9.65
CA GLN A 162 7.57 -6.13 -8.39
C GLN A 162 6.61 -4.95 -8.58
N ILE A 163 6.02 -4.80 -9.76
CA ILE A 163 5.04 -3.76 -10.07
C ILE A 163 3.69 -4.41 -10.33
N HIS A 164 2.69 -4.07 -9.52
CA HIS A 164 1.33 -4.57 -9.65
C HIS A 164 0.38 -3.44 -10.06
N ARG A 165 -0.16 -3.56 -11.26
CA ARG A 165 -1.17 -2.64 -11.79
C ARG A 165 -2.51 -3.33 -11.65
N VAL A 166 -3.38 -2.81 -10.78
CA VAL A 166 -4.63 -3.48 -10.44
C VAL A 166 -5.83 -2.66 -10.90
N ASP A 167 -6.86 -3.34 -11.39
CA ASP A 167 -8.14 -2.72 -11.73
C ASP A 167 -9.00 -2.56 -10.48
N HIS A 168 -9.07 -3.63 -9.70
CA HIS A 168 -9.80 -3.68 -8.45
C HIS A 168 -9.04 -4.53 -7.45
N PHE A 169 -8.75 -3.95 -6.31
CA PHE A 169 -8.13 -4.71 -5.23
C PHE A 169 -9.02 -5.86 -4.77
N LEU A 170 -10.34 -5.65 -4.74
CA LEU A 170 -11.32 -6.62 -4.22
C LEU A 170 -11.32 -7.95 -4.96
N GLY A 171 -11.10 -7.93 -6.27
CA GLY A 171 -11.10 -9.16 -7.05
C GLY A 171 -9.76 -9.85 -7.11
N ARG A 172 -8.73 -9.29 -6.51
CA ARG A 172 -7.36 -9.77 -6.69
C ARG A 172 -6.58 -9.70 -5.40
N SER A 173 -6.03 -10.81 -5.01
CA SER A 173 -5.11 -10.86 -3.87
C SER A 173 -3.66 -10.84 -4.31
N SER A 174 -3.38 -10.53 -5.58
CA SER A 174 -2.04 -10.61 -6.17
C SER A 174 -1.01 -9.73 -5.47
N VAL A 175 -1.41 -8.59 -4.92
CA VAL A 175 -0.50 -7.69 -4.21
C VAL A 175 0.04 -8.34 -2.94
N LEU A 176 -0.78 -9.13 -2.26
CA LEU A 176 -0.45 -9.74 -0.99
C LEU A 176 -0.12 -11.23 -1.11
N ASN A 177 -0.23 -11.76 -2.29
CA ASN A 177 0.16 -13.16 -2.56
C ASN A 177 1.61 -13.23 -3.05
#